data_5eadc3959e2fa0abed86d4f98cf6cb42
#
_entry.id   5eadc3959e2fa0abed86d4f98cf6cb42
#
_cell.length_a   1.000
_cell.length_b   1.000
_cell.length_c   1.000
_cell.angle_alpha   90.00
_cell.angle_beta   90.00
_cell.angle_gamma   90.00
#
_symmetry.space_group_name_H-M   'P 1'
#
loop_
_entity.id
_entity.type
_entity.pdbx_description
1 polymer ?
#
loop_
_entity_poly.entity_id
_entity_poly.type
_entity_poly.pdbx_seq_one_letter_code
_entity_poly.pdbx_strand_id
1 'polypeptide(L)'
;YNNESAIRLITRLIFVWFLKQRHLIPNEFFDEKYIADHLIDSFDPHKTEGLFNQKSYESKYYKAILQNLFFAMLNSPITTEGSSELSERHFRNGRADYDNNKLMRYEDYFKNPQLFVDLANRTVPFLNGGLFDCLDDKDHSMYYDGFSDRDSIKKSLVVPDFLFFGEEAGKNIDLSEWYGDKKKKKVSARGIVNILKRYNFTVEENTPFDKDVSLDPELLGKVFENLLASFNPETQTTARKQTGSFYTPREIVQYMVDESLIAHLKRTVGEELEPQFRRLLQYSDEEIDFTKEQRKAIMQSLYDCKILDPACGSGA
;
A
#
# COMPACT_ATOMS: atom_id res chain seq x y z
N TYR A 1 4.73 14.56 -14.68
CA TYR A 1 3.99 13.85 -13.64
C TYR A 1 3.04 14.85 -12.98
N ASN A 2 1.74 14.63 -13.02
CA ASN A 2 0.80 15.53 -12.39
C ASN A 2 0.63 15.21 -10.88
N ASN A 3 0.03 16.12 -10.14
CA ASN A 3 -0.15 15.97 -8.68
C ASN A 3 -0.95 14.69 -8.34
N GLU A 4 -1.91 14.34 -9.14
CA GLU A 4 -2.74 13.14 -8.94
C GLU A 4 -1.94 11.84 -9.06
N SER A 5 -1.07 11.73 -10.06
CA SER A 5 -0.18 10.57 -10.21
C SER A 5 0.82 10.46 -9.06
N ALA A 6 1.32 11.60 -8.55
CA ALA A 6 2.21 11.61 -7.39
C ALA A 6 1.49 11.17 -6.11
N ILE A 7 0.26 11.61 -5.90
CA ILE A 7 -0.57 11.20 -4.75
C ILE A 7 -0.82 9.69 -4.83
N ARG A 8 -1.23 9.16 -5.99
CA ARG A 8 -1.43 7.71 -6.17
C ARG A 8 -0.16 6.90 -5.91
N LEU A 9 0.98 7.37 -6.40
CA LEU A 9 2.27 6.72 -6.14
C LEU A 9 2.57 6.65 -4.65
N ILE A 10 2.44 7.77 -3.93
CA ILE A 10 2.70 7.84 -2.49
C ILE A 10 1.74 6.94 -1.72
N THR A 11 0.45 6.97 -2.06
CA THR A 11 -0.58 6.13 -1.44
C THR A 11 -0.27 4.64 -1.61
N ARG A 12 0.03 4.20 -2.84
CA ARG A 12 0.42 2.81 -3.13
C ARG A 12 1.68 2.41 -2.38
N LEU A 13 2.67 3.30 -2.32
CA LEU A 13 3.93 3.03 -1.63
C LEU A 13 3.74 2.87 -0.12
N ILE A 14 2.94 3.72 0.52
CA ILE A 14 2.63 3.61 1.96
C ILE A 14 1.90 2.28 2.23
N PHE A 15 0.93 1.91 1.40
CA PHE A 15 0.20 0.66 1.56
C PHE A 15 1.12 -0.56 1.40
N VAL A 16 1.97 -0.57 0.37
CA VAL A 16 2.94 -1.66 0.15
C VAL A 16 3.97 -1.71 1.29
N TRP A 17 4.36 -0.56 1.83
CA TRP A 17 5.20 -0.50 3.03
C TRP A 17 4.54 -1.16 4.24
N PHE A 18 3.24 -0.94 4.45
CA PHE A 18 2.46 -1.63 5.48
C PHE A 18 2.44 -3.14 5.25
N LEU A 19 2.15 -3.60 4.02
CA LEU A 19 2.21 -5.02 3.68
C LEU A 19 3.60 -5.63 3.92
N LYS A 20 4.67 -4.87 3.65
CA LYS A 20 6.04 -5.28 3.96
C LYS A 20 6.25 -5.49 5.46
N GLN A 21 5.72 -4.64 6.31
CA GLN A 21 5.79 -4.81 7.76
C GLN A 21 5.04 -6.06 8.25
N ARG A 22 4.05 -6.51 7.48
CA ARG A 22 3.33 -7.77 7.68
C ARG A 22 4.03 -8.97 7.03
N HIS A 23 5.25 -8.81 6.53
CA HIS A 23 6.01 -9.85 5.81
C HIS A 23 5.32 -10.38 4.55
N LEU A 24 4.37 -9.64 3.99
CA LEU A 24 3.68 -9.97 2.75
C LEU A 24 4.43 -9.47 1.50
N ILE A 25 5.31 -8.51 1.67
CA ILE A 25 6.21 -8.03 0.60
C ILE A 25 7.66 -8.27 1.04
N PRO A 26 8.53 -8.79 0.15
CA PRO A 26 9.93 -9.03 0.47
C PRO A 26 10.66 -7.77 0.93
N ASN A 27 11.44 -7.89 2.00
CA ASN A 27 12.29 -6.79 2.49
C ASN A 27 13.33 -6.36 1.44
N GLU A 28 13.76 -7.30 0.63
CA GLU A 28 14.73 -7.17 -0.45
C GLU A 28 14.35 -6.11 -1.46
N PHE A 29 13.05 -5.89 -1.67
CA PHE A 29 12.54 -4.85 -2.58
C PHE A 29 12.72 -3.43 -2.05
N PHE A 30 13.04 -3.27 -0.77
CA PHE A 30 13.28 -2.00 -0.10
C PHE A 30 14.68 -1.88 0.49
N ASP A 31 15.54 -2.87 0.24
CA ASP A 31 16.95 -2.84 0.61
C ASP A 31 17.78 -2.33 -0.57
N GLU A 32 18.29 -1.11 -0.46
CA GLU A 32 19.07 -0.45 -1.50
C GLU A 32 20.28 -1.29 -1.94
N LYS A 33 20.99 -1.85 -0.96
CA LYS A 33 22.19 -2.66 -1.25
C LYS A 33 21.80 -3.94 -1.97
N TYR A 34 20.77 -4.63 -1.50
CA TYR A 34 20.30 -5.85 -2.14
C TYR A 34 19.82 -5.60 -3.58
N ILE A 35 19.09 -4.49 -3.80
CA ILE A 35 18.64 -4.08 -5.13
C ILE A 35 19.84 -3.85 -6.05
N ALA A 36 20.84 -3.11 -5.58
CA ALA A 36 22.04 -2.82 -6.37
C ALA A 36 22.90 -4.06 -6.65
N ASP A 37 23.02 -4.95 -5.68
CA ASP A 37 23.90 -6.12 -5.82
C ASP A 37 23.24 -7.24 -6.64
N HIS A 38 21.91 -7.44 -6.51
CA HIS A 38 21.26 -8.66 -7.00
C HIS A 38 20.10 -8.43 -7.99
N LEU A 39 19.39 -7.30 -7.91
CA LEU A 39 18.16 -7.13 -8.67
C LEU A 39 18.32 -6.24 -9.91
N ILE A 40 18.82 -5.03 -9.75
CA ILE A 40 18.83 -4.02 -10.82
C ILE A 40 20.24 -3.76 -11.31
N ASP A 41 20.42 -3.79 -12.63
CA ASP A 41 21.71 -3.46 -13.23
C ASP A 41 22.02 -1.97 -13.14
N SER A 42 23.28 -1.66 -12.78
CA SER A 42 23.81 -0.28 -12.69
C SER A 42 22.89 0.66 -11.87
N PHE A 43 22.42 0.19 -10.71
CA PHE A 43 21.56 0.96 -9.81
C PHE A 43 22.40 1.90 -8.94
N ASP A 44 22.18 3.21 -9.09
CA ASP A 44 22.83 4.27 -8.29
C ASP A 44 21.81 5.36 -7.91
N PRO A 45 21.12 5.20 -6.77
CA PRO A 45 20.10 6.14 -6.34
C PRO A 45 20.65 7.45 -5.74
N HIS A 46 21.98 7.54 -5.50
CA HIS A 46 22.59 8.73 -4.92
C HIS A 46 23.06 9.76 -5.94
N LYS A 47 22.95 9.43 -7.20
CA LYS A 47 23.30 10.33 -8.29
C LYS A 47 22.35 11.54 -8.32
N THR A 48 22.88 12.72 -8.03
CA THR A 48 22.10 13.97 -7.96
C THR A 48 22.36 14.91 -9.13
N GLU A 49 23.36 14.62 -9.96
CA GLU A 49 23.65 15.43 -11.14
C GLU A 49 22.48 15.43 -12.10
N GLY A 50 21.96 16.62 -12.39
CA GLY A 50 20.83 16.80 -13.27
C GLY A 50 19.50 16.31 -12.72
N LEU A 51 19.26 16.30 -11.39
CA LEU A 51 18.04 15.78 -10.74
C LEU A 51 16.74 16.30 -11.35
N PHE A 52 16.79 17.41 -12.05
CA PHE A 52 15.66 18.04 -12.73
C PHE A 52 15.85 18.19 -14.22
N ASN A 53 16.92 17.63 -14.78
CA ASN A 53 17.18 17.61 -16.20
C ASN A 53 16.72 16.29 -16.81
N GLN A 54 15.59 16.29 -17.49
CA GLN A 54 14.89 15.11 -18.04
C GLN A 54 15.73 14.16 -18.92
N LYS A 55 16.94 14.53 -19.28
CA LYS A 55 17.79 13.75 -20.19
C LYS A 55 18.67 12.70 -19.51
N SER A 56 18.79 12.68 -18.19
CA SER A 56 19.80 11.88 -17.50
C SER A 56 19.27 10.94 -16.40
N TYR A 57 17.95 10.79 -16.21
CA TYR A 57 17.43 9.96 -15.12
C TYR A 57 16.93 8.61 -15.55
N GLU A 58 17.49 7.65 -14.85
CA GLU A 58 16.98 6.31 -14.83
C GLU A 58 15.99 6.17 -13.67
N SER A 59 14.73 5.98 -13.98
CA SER A 59 13.70 5.61 -13.01
C SER A 59 13.66 4.10 -12.85
N LYS A 60 14.79 3.49 -12.48
CA LYS A 60 14.91 2.02 -12.46
C LYS A 60 14.07 1.41 -11.37
N TYR A 61 14.15 1.96 -10.16
CA TYR A 61 13.38 1.45 -9.03
C TYR A 61 11.88 1.55 -9.24
N TYR A 62 11.41 2.73 -9.66
CA TYR A 62 9.98 2.91 -9.90
C TYR A 62 9.47 1.99 -11.00
N LYS A 63 10.16 1.91 -12.13
CA LYS A 63 9.74 1.10 -13.28
C LYS A 63 9.90 -0.39 -13.02
N ALA A 64 11.10 -0.84 -12.64
CA ALA A 64 11.39 -2.26 -12.53
C ALA A 64 10.77 -2.88 -11.27
N ILE A 65 10.89 -2.23 -10.12
CA ILE A 65 10.38 -2.80 -8.86
C ILE A 65 8.93 -2.38 -8.60
N LEU A 66 8.66 -1.08 -8.46
CA LEU A 66 7.37 -0.63 -7.96
C LEU A 66 6.22 -0.82 -8.96
N GLN A 67 6.41 -0.49 -10.24
CA GLN A 67 5.34 -0.69 -11.22
C GLN A 67 5.02 -2.18 -11.42
N ASN A 68 6.04 -3.03 -11.50
CA ASN A 68 5.80 -4.48 -11.59
C ASN A 68 5.13 -5.03 -10.32
N LEU A 69 5.52 -4.55 -9.14
CA LEU A 69 4.87 -4.93 -7.89
C LEU A 69 3.41 -4.49 -7.86
N PHE A 70 3.13 -3.21 -8.19
CA PHE A 70 1.78 -2.64 -8.13
C PHE A 70 0.85 -3.27 -9.17
N PHE A 71 1.25 -3.28 -10.43
CA PHE A 71 0.34 -3.57 -11.55
C PHE A 71 0.36 -5.02 -11.98
N ALA A 72 1.47 -5.72 -11.80
CA ALA A 72 1.59 -7.10 -12.23
C ALA A 72 1.51 -8.09 -11.06
N MET A 73 2.29 -7.92 -9.99
CA MET A 73 2.36 -8.91 -8.92
C MET A 73 1.12 -8.90 -8.02
N LEU A 74 0.72 -7.72 -7.52
CA LEU A 74 -0.45 -7.60 -6.65
C LEU A 74 -1.78 -7.85 -7.37
N ASN A 75 -1.81 -7.72 -8.69
CA ASN A 75 -3.00 -7.94 -9.53
C ASN A 75 -3.03 -9.28 -10.25
N SER A 76 -2.05 -10.15 -10.04
CA SER A 76 -2.00 -11.48 -10.66
C SER A 76 -1.96 -12.58 -9.62
N PRO A 77 -2.82 -13.62 -9.74
CA PRO A 77 -2.79 -14.74 -8.82
C PRO A 77 -1.48 -15.54 -8.95
N ILE A 78 -1.09 -16.17 -7.85
CA ILE A 78 -0.03 -17.19 -7.85
C ILE A 78 -0.64 -18.48 -8.33
N THR A 79 -0.02 -19.14 -9.31
CA THR A 79 -0.42 -20.49 -9.72
C THR A 79 -0.05 -21.49 -8.64
N THR A 80 -1.01 -22.24 -8.14
CA THR A 80 -0.76 -23.35 -7.22
C THR A 80 -0.17 -24.53 -7.98
N GLU A 81 0.77 -25.26 -7.36
CA GLU A 81 1.28 -26.53 -7.92
C GLU A 81 0.13 -27.47 -8.28
N GLY A 82 0.12 -27.93 -9.53
CA GLY A 82 -0.91 -28.83 -10.07
C GLY A 82 -1.99 -28.16 -10.92
N SER A 83 -2.01 -26.82 -11.03
CA SER A 83 -2.87 -26.13 -11.99
C SER A 83 -2.22 -26.16 -13.38
N SER A 84 -3.01 -26.46 -14.41
CA SER A 84 -2.57 -26.43 -15.81
C SER A 84 -2.48 -25.01 -16.36
N GLU A 85 -2.89 -24.00 -15.58
CA GLU A 85 -2.81 -22.60 -15.96
C GLU A 85 -1.41 -22.05 -15.64
N LEU A 86 -0.78 -21.46 -16.65
CA LEU A 86 0.49 -20.75 -16.47
C LEU A 86 0.29 -19.57 -15.52
N SER A 87 1.24 -19.37 -14.58
CA SER A 87 1.25 -18.20 -13.75
C SER A 87 1.21 -16.93 -14.61
N GLU A 88 0.27 -16.02 -14.34
CA GLU A 88 0.23 -14.71 -14.99
C GLU A 88 1.41 -13.82 -14.56
N ARG A 89 2.17 -14.22 -13.53
CA ARG A 89 3.34 -13.47 -13.02
C ARG A 89 4.60 -13.75 -13.84
N HIS A 90 4.63 -13.26 -15.05
CA HIS A 90 5.79 -13.35 -15.94
C HIS A 90 6.02 -12.05 -16.68
N PHE A 91 7.23 -11.90 -17.24
CA PHE A 91 7.55 -10.76 -18.08
C PHE A 91 6.86 -10.89 -19.44
N ARG A 92 6.49 -9.75 -19.99
CA ARG A 92 5.85 -9.68 -21.29
C ARG A 92 6.79 -10.17 -22.39
N ASN A 93 6.32 -11.06 -23.22
CA ASN A 93 7.02 -11.51 -24.43
C ASN A 93 6.57 -10.68 -25.65
N GLY A 94 7.51 -10.14 -26.39
CA GLY A 94 7.24 -9.41 -27.64
C GLY A 94 6.95 -7.91 -27.45
N ARG A 95 6.56 -7.25 -28.57
CA ARG A 95 6.44 -5.79 -28.64
C ARG A 95 5.03 -5.24 -28.39
N ALA A 96 4.03 -6.09 -28.28
CA ALA A 96 2.65 -5.65 -28.12
C ALA A 96 2.36 -5.26 -26.67
N ASP A 97 2.12 -3.98 -26.45
CA ASP A 97 1.83 -3.36 -25.16
C ASP A 97 0.31 -3.25 -24.91
N TYR A 98 -0.48 -3.84 -25.84
CA TYR A 98 -1.87 -3.43 -25.97
C TYR A 98 -2.83 -4.09 -25.01
N ASP A 99 -2.68 -5.37 -24.70
CA ASP A 99 -3.82 -6.12 -24.18
C ASP A 99 -3.70 -6.62 -22.74
N ASN A 100 -2.55 -6.46 -22.09
CA ASN A 100 -2.41 -6.97 -20.73
C ASN A 100 -1.60 -6.04 -19.81
N ASN A 101 -2.32 -5.28 -18.99
CA ASN A 101 -1.74 -4.43 -17.95
C ASN A 101 -1.22 -5.22 -16.74
N LYS A 102 -1.39 -6.54 -16.72
CA LYS A 102 -0.96 -7.41 -15.61
C LYS A 102 0.40 -8.06 -15.84
N LEU A 103 0.91 -8.06 -17.07
CA LEU A 103 2.22 -8.62 -17.37
C LEU A 103 3.34 -7.67 -16.97
N MET A 104 4.41 -8.21 -16.42
CA MET A 104 5.58 -7.44 -16.00
C MET A 104 6.30 -6.80 -17.18
N ARG A 105 6.96 -5.68 -16.90
CA ARG A 105 7.70 -4.84 -17.86
C ARG A 105 9.15 -4.68 -17.41
N TYR A 106 9.97 -4.11 -18.29
CA TYR A 106 11.33 -3.69 -17.99
C TYR A 106 12.27 -4.83 -17.57
N GLU A 107 12.12 -6.00 -18.19
CA GLU A 107 12.98 -7.16 -17.95
C GLU A 107 14.47 -6.82 -18.11
N ASP A 108 14.78 -5.95 -19.06
CA ASP A 108 16.12 -5.46 -19.39
C ASP A 108 16.79 -4.64 -18.27
N TYR A 109 16.06 -4.24 -17.24
CA TYR A 109 16.63 -3.54 -16.08
C TYR A 109 17.14 -4.50 -15.00
N PHE A 110 16.77 -5.77 -15.06
CA PHE A 110 17.13 -6.74 -14.04
C PHE A 110 18.43 -7.47 -14.37
N LYS A 111 19.29 -7.65 -13.38
CA LYS A 111 20.44 -8.57 -13.43
C LYS A 111 19.98 -10.02 -13.55
N ASN A 112 18.96 -10.37 -12.78
CA ASN A 112 18.32 -11.68 -12.78
C ASN A 112 16.81 -11.50 -12.64
N PRO A 113 16.06 -11.44 -13.75
CA PRO A 113 14.61 -11.29 -13.73
C PRO A 113 13.89 -12.38 -12.95
N GLN A 114 14.37 -13.62 -13.04
CA GLN A 114 13.76 -14.76 -12.33
C GLN A 114 13.86 -14.62 -10.81
N LEU A 115 14.96 -14.08 -10.30
CA LEU A 115 15.11 -13.84 -8.86
C LEU A 115 14.03 -12.89 -8.32
N PHE A 116 13.67 -11.85 -9.08
CA PHE A 116 12.59 -10.95 -8.70
C PHE A 116 11.23 -11.67 -8.62
N VAL A 117 10.94 -12.51 -9.62
CA VAL A 117 9.71 -13.33 -9.66
C VAL A 117 9.66 -14.30 -8.49
N ASP A 118 10.77 -15.00 -8.22
CA ASP A 118 10.86 -15.99 -7.14
C ASP A 118 10.69 -15.34 -5.76
N LEU A 119 11.31 -14.18 -5.53
CA LEU A 119 11.13 -13.42 -4.30
C LEU A 119 9.66 -13.01 -4.11
N ALA A 120 9.05 -12.46 -5.15
CA ALA A 120 7.65 -12.04 -5.10
C ALA A 120 6.70 -13.22 -4.86
N ASN A 121 6.90 -14.34 -5.54
CA ASN A 121 6.02 -15.51 -5.42
C ASN A 121 6.05 -16.18 -4.04
N ARG A 122 7.06 -15.89 -3.22
CA ARG A 122 7.11 -16.43 -1.85
C ARG A 122 6.05 -15.84 -0.94
N THR A 123 5.77 -14.55 -1.06
CA THR A 123 4.97 -13.82 -0.06
C THR A 123 3.95 -12.85 -0.64
N VAL A 124 4.18 -12.27 -1.83
CA VAL A 124 3.31 -11.21 -2.37
C VAL A 124 1.93 -11.76 -2.68
N PRO A 125 0.88 -11.28 -1.97
CA PRO A 125 -0.47 -11.78 -2.17
C PRO A 125 -1.07 -11.30 -3.49
N PHE A 126 -2.15 -11.93 -3.91
CA PHE A 126 -3.04 -11.39 -4.92
C PHE A 126 -4.07 -10.47 -4.25
N LEU A 127 -4.05 -9.20 -4.59
CA LEU A 127 -5.01 -8.20 -4.11
C LEU A 127 -5.86 -7.75 -5.29
N ASN A 128 -7.03 -8.35 -5.42
CA ASN A 128 -8.00 -7.97 -6.46
C ASN A 128 -8.72 -6.67 -6.06
N GLY A 129 -8.02 -5.54 -6.10
CA GLY A 129 -8.58 -4.26 -5.64
C GLY A 129 -8.11 -3.07 -6.46
N GLY A 130 -9.02 -2.11 -6.70
CA GLY A 130 -8.83 -0.94 -7.57
C GLY A 130 -7.65 -0.02 -7.22
N LEU A 131 -7.07 -0.13 -6.01
CA LEU A 131 -5.91 0.67 -5.62
C LEU A 131 -4.68 0.39 -6.52
N PHE A 132 -4.52 -0.85 -6.96
CA PHE A 132 -3.40 -1.30 -7.77
C PHE A 132 -3.76 -1.51 -9.25
N ASP A 133 -4.95 -1.10 -9.67
CA ASP A 133 -5.29 -1.10 -11.08
C ASP A 133 -4.44 -0.09 -11.85
N CYS A 134 -3.94 -0.50 -13.00
CA CYS A 134 -3.28 0.40 -13.94
C CYS A 134 -4.35 1.20 -14.69
N LEU A 135 -4.29 2.53 -14.54
CA LEU A 135 -5.27 3.44 -15.13
C LEU A 135 -4.88 3.91 -16.54
N ASP A 136 -3.89 3.28 -17.17
CA ASP A 136 -3.48 3.63 -18.53
C ASP A 136 -4.57 3.23 -19.51
N ASP A 137 -5.10 4.21 -20.23
CA ASP A 137 -5.99 4.02 -21.38
C ASP A 137 -5.19 4.09 -22.67
N LYS A 138 -4.80 2.94 -23.16
CA LYS A 138 -3.93 2.81 -24.33
C LYS A 138 -4.66 3.07 -25.62
N ASP A 139 -5.95 2.83 -25.66
CA ASP A 139 -6.80 3.06 -26.84
C ASP A 139 -6.90 4.54 -27.14
N HIS A 140 -6.98 5.38 -26.12
CA HIS A 140 -6.99 6.83 -26.24
C HIS A 140 -5.59 7.46 -26.06
N SER A 141 -4.52 6.65 -25.97
CA SER A 141 -3.14 7.10 -25.77
C SER A 141 -2.96 7.94 -24.48
N MET A 142 -3.76 7.67 -23.45
CA MET A 142 -3.67 8.32 -22.15
C MET A 142 -2.92 7.42 -21.16
N TYR A 143 -1.78 7.90 -20.70
CA TYR A 143 -0.90 7.17 -19.79
C TYR A 143 -0.86 7.86 -18.42
N TYR A 144 -1.75 7.45 -17.51
CA TYR A 144 -1.84 8.00 -16.17
C TYR A 144 -0.77 7.45 -15.23
N ASP A 145 -0.51 6.16 -15.33
CA ASP A 145 0.49 5.44 -14.54
C ASP A 145 1.78 5.19 -15.34
N GLY A 146 1.69 5.19 -16.68
CA GLY A 146 2.81 5.00 -17.58
C GLY A 146 3.43 3.61 -17.47
N PHE A 147 2.61 2.58 -17.23
CA PHE A 147 3.05 1.19 -17.17
C PHE A 147 3.20 0.62 -18.57
N SER A 148 4.24 1.06 -19.25
CA SER A 148 4.53 0.72 -20.63
C SER A 148 6.03 0.71 -20.88
N ASP A 149 6.50 -0.27 -21.63
CA ASP A 149 7.89 -0.35 -22.10
C ASP A 149 8.09 0.24 -23.51
N ARG A 150 7.07 0.91 -24.07
CA ARG A 150 7.23 1.69 -25.28
C ARG A 150 8.28 2.77 -25.07
N ASP A 151 9.20 2.89 -26.00
CA ASP A 151 10.31 3.85 -25.94
C ASP A 151 9.88 5.29 -25.63
N SER A 152 8.76 5.73 -26.20
CA SER A 152 8.23 7.08 -25.96
C SER A 152 7.79 7.29 -24.53
N ILE A 153 7.07 6.32 -23.94
CA ILE A 153 6.58 6.38 -22.56
C ILE A 153 7.73 6.11 -21.59
N LYS A 154 8.54 5.08 -21.85
CA LYS A 154 9.72 4.74 -21.06
C LYS A 154 10.67 5.93 -20.90
N LYS A 155 10.86 6.73 -21.96
CA LYS A 155 11.72 7.92 -21.93
C LYS A 155 11.06 9.14 -21.28
N SER A 156 9.75 9.29 -21.40
CA SER A 156 9.02 10.44 -20.83
C SER A 156 8.70 10.28 -19.35
N LEU A 157 8.50 9.04 -18.85
CA LEU A 157 8.22 8.76 -17.47
C LEU A 157 9.53 8.72 -16.66
N VAL A 158 9.77 9.77 -15.89
CA VAL A 158 10.96 9.88 -15.03
C VAL A 158 10.53 10.13 -13.59
N VAL A 159 10.83 9.17 -12.70
CA VAL A 159 10.74 9.30 -11.25
C VAL A 159 12.11 8.93 -10.69
N PRO A 160 12.98 9.90 -10.39
CA PRO A 160 14.37 9.62 -10.03
C PRO A 160 14.50 8.68 -8.83
N ASP A 161 15.43 7.73 -8.92
CA ASP A 161 15.67 6.74 -7.85
C ASP A 161 16.11 7.42 -6.54
N PHE A 162 16.73 8.61 -6.64
CA PHE A 162 17.04 9.48 -5.50
C PHE A 162 15.81 9.81 -4.64
N LEU A 163 14.64 9.98 -5.21
CA LEU A 163 13.41 10.27 -4.46
C LEU A 163 13.00 9.12 -3.53
N PHE A 164 13.49 7.92 -3.77
CA PHE A 164 13.22 6.75 -2.95
C PHE A 164 14.32 6.49 -1.91
N PHE A 165 15.57 6.50 -2.33
CA PHE A 165 16.72 6.11 -1.51
C PHE A 165 17.74 7.23 -1.26
N GLY A 166 17.48 8.45 -1.74
CA GLY A 166 18.38 9.58 -1.50
C GLY A 166 18.73 9.76 -0.03
N GLU A 167 19.86 10.29 0.26
CA GLU A 167 20.58 10.42 1.51
C GLU A 167 19.80 10.10 2.80
N GLU A 168 20.21 9.09 3.53
CA GLU A 168 19.57 8.68 4.78
C GLU A 168 19.60 9.81 5.83
N ALA A 169 20.71 10.51 5.92
CA ALA A 169 20.91 11.64 6.82
C ALA A 169 20.25 12.95 6.33
N GLY A 170 19.79 12.95 5.06
CA GLY A 170 19.33 14.16 4.38
C GLY A 170 20.48 14.99 3.84
N LYS A 171 20.47 15.26 2.55
CA LYS A 171 21.47 16.05 1.84
C LYS A 171 20.85 17.36 1.36
N ASN A 172 21.59 18.44 1.48
CA ASN A 172 21.16 19.69 0.87
C ASN A 172 21.31 19.61 -0.65
N ILE A 173 20.21 19.78 -1.35
CA ILE A 173 20.15 19.86 -2.81
C ILE A 173 19.70 21.23 -3.26
N ASP A 174 20.17 21.65 -4.44
CA ASP A 174 19.76 22.92 -5.05
C ASP A 174 18.49 22.71 -5.88
N LEU A 175 17.40 23.27 -5.39
CA LEU A 175 16.09 23.27 -6.05
C LEU A 175 15.73 24.65 -6.63
N SER A 176 16.67 25.61 -6.60
CA SER A 176 16.40 27.00 -6.99
C SER A 176 15.93 27.13 -8.44
N GLU A 177 16.50 26.37 -9.34
CA GLU A 177 16.12 26.36 -10.75
C GLU A 177 14.71 25.79 -10.95
N TRP A 178 14.38 24.69 -10.23
CA TRP A 178 13.07 24.06 -10.30
C TRP A 178 11.92 24.94 -9.81
N TYR A 179 12.14 25.63 -8.67
CA TYR A 179 11.13 26.51 -8.08
C TYR A 179 11.19 27.96 -8.59
N GLY A 180 12.23 28.32 -9.37
CA GLY A 180 12.48 29.72 -9.71
C GLY A 180 12.81 30.62 -8.50
N ASP A 181 13.20 30.01 -7.37
CA ASP A 181 13.44 30.69 -6.10
C ASP A 181 14.86 30.45 -5.59
N LYS A 182 15.67 31.49 -5.56
CA LYS A 182 17.06 31.45 -5.06
C LYS A 182 17.19 31.00 -3.60
N LYS A 183 16.13 31.13 -2.79
CA LYS A 183 16.11 30.64 -1.39
C LYS A 183 16.12 29.13 -1.29
N LYS A 184 15.80 28.44 -2.38
CA LYS A 184 15.77 26.96 -2.46
C LYS A 184 17.11 26.30 -2.84
N LYS A 185 18.23 27.01 -2.71
CA LYS A 185 19.59 26.47 -3.00
C LYS A 185 20.05 25.40 -2.02
N LYS A 186 19.52 25.38 -0.80
CA LYS A 186 19.88 24.42 0.24
C LYS A 186 18.62 23.84 0.85
N VAL A 187 18.01 22.90 0.17
CA VAL A 187 16.85 22.16 0.67
C VAL A 187 17.32 20.79 1.14
N SER A 188 17.13 20.51 2.43
CA SER A 188 17.41 19.17 2.94
C SER A 188 16.37 18.20 2.39
N ALA A 189 16.83 17.17 1.69
CA ALA A 189 15.99 16.14 1.11
C ALA A 189 16.46 14.76 1.54
N ARG A 190 15.50 13.85 1.68
CA ARG A 190 15.72 12.45 2.01
C ARG A 190 14.78 11.59 1.18
N GLY A 191 15.24 10.43 0.76
CA GLY A 191 14.41 9.48 0.02
C GLY A 191 13.24 8.98 0.85
N ILE A 192 12.07 8.79 0.22
CA ILE A 192 10.84 8.40 0.92
C ILE A 192 10.96 7.04 1.63
N VAL A 193 11.70 6.07 1.05
CA VAL A 193 11.96 4.78 1.71
C VAL A 193 12.80 4.99 2.98
N ASN A 194 13.80 5.86 2.93
CA ASN A 194 14.62 6.20 4.10
C ASN A 194 13.83 6.99 5.16
N ILE A 195 12.82 7.76 4.75
CA ILE A 195 11.87 8.37 5.69
C ILE A 195 11.04 7.28 6.38
N LEU A 196 10.42 6.38 5.60
CA LEU A 196 9.57 5.32 6.13
C LEU A 196 10.33 4.38 7.08
N LYS A 197 11.61 4.07 6.80
CA LYS A 197 12.46 3.25 7.69
C LYS A 197 12.66 3.83 9.09
N ARG A 198 12.47 5.15 9.28
CA ARG A 198 12.65 5.82 10.57
C ARG A 198 11.46 5.70 11.49
N TYR A 199 10.31 5.30 10.97
CA TYR A 199 9.09 5.14 11.73
C TYR A 199 8.84 3.66 12.01
N ASN A 200 8.49 3.37 13.25
CA ASN A 200 8.11 2.04 13.66
C ASN A 200 6.64 1.82 13.29
N PHE A 201 6.41 1.08 12.22
CA PHE A 201 5.07 0.63 11.86
C PHE A 201 4.78 -0.67 12.60
N THR A 202 4.52 -0.58 13.90
CA THR A 202 4.16 -1.76 14.69
C THR A 202 2.72 -2.13 14.42
N VAL A 203 2.48 -3.41 14.27
CA VAL A 203 1.15 -3.98 14.06
C VAL A 203 0.62 -4.60 15.34
N GLU A 204 1.50 -4.86 16.30
CA GLU A 204 1.18 -5.42 17.60
C GLU A 204 1.33 -4.35 18.68
N GLU A 205 0.24 -4.05 19.36
CA GLU A 205 0.17 -3.09 20.47
C GLU A 205 0.61 -3.78 21.77
N ASN A 206 1.86 -4.22 21.86
CA ASN A 206 2.36 -4.96 23.00
C ASN A 206 2.78 -4.08 24.18
N THR A 207 2.98 -2.78 23.94
CA THR A 207 3.35 -1.80 24.99
C THR A 207 2.54 -0.51 24.82
N PRO A 208 2.41 0.32 25.89
CA PRO A 208 1.81 1.66 25.77
C PRO A 208 2.51 2.54 24.71
N PHE A 209 3.82 2.36 24.55
CA PHE A 209 4.60 3.08 23.53
C PHE A 209 4.24 2.61 22.11
N ASP A 210 3.99 1.32 21.91
CA ASP A 210 3.58 0.77 20.62
C ASP A 210 2.20 1.30 20.21
N LYS A 211 1.29 1.54 21.17
CA LYS A 211 -0.03 2.15 20.92
C LYS A 211 0.09 3.57 20.36
N ASP A 212 1.07 4.34 20.84
CA ASP A 212 1.27 5.73 20.41
C ASP A 212 1.91 5.83 19.00
N VAL A 213 2.59 4.78 18.55
CA VAL A 213 3.34 4.78 17.27
C VAL A 213 2.86 3.72 16.28
N SER A 214 1.89 2.88 16.67
CA SER A 214 1.33 1.88 15.76
C SER A 214 0.58 2.55 14.60
N LEU A 215 0.82 2.06 13.39
CA LEU A 215 0.01 2.45 12.24
C LEU A 215 -1.31 1.68 12.31
N ASP A 216 -2.23 2.21 13.12
CA ASP A 216 -3.61 1.74 13.18
C ASP A 216 -4.20 1.73 11.75
N PRO A 217 -4.91 0.67 11.34
CA PRO A 217 -5.69 0.66 10.11
C PRO A 217 -6.59 1.88 9.93
N GLU A 218 -7.13 2.43 11.02
CA GLU A 218 -7.89 3.69 11.01
C GLU A 218 -7.04 4.88 10.57
N LEU A 219 -5.80 4.99 11.08
CA LEU A 219 -4.88 6.05 10.68
C LEU A 219 -4.50 5.92 9.21
N LEU A 220 -4.27 4.69 8.73
CA LEU A 220 -4.04 4.41 7.32
C LEU A 220 -5.26 4.81 6.48
N GLY A 221 -6.46 4.47 6.92
CA GLY A 221 -7.73 4.90 6.31
C GLY A 221 -7.84 6.42 6.24
N LYS A 222 -7.54 7.14 7.34
CA LYS A 222 -7.54 8.62 7.37
C LYS A 222 -6.47 9.23 6.47
N VAL A 223 -5.30 8.61 6.35
CA VAL A 223 -4.26 9.06 5.41
C VAL A 223 -4.75 8.90 3.97
N PHE A 224 -5.36 7.77 3.62
CA PHE A 224 -5.94 7.57 2.30
C PHE A 224 -7.10 8.52 2.03
N GLU A 225 -8.00 8.70 2.97
CA GLU A 225 -9.10 9.67 2.86
C GLU A 225 -8.58 11.09 2.59
N ASN A 226 -7.57 11.54 3.34
CA ASN A 226 -7.00 12.87 3.18
C ASN A 226 -6.20 13.01 1.87
N LEU A 227 -5.46 11.98 1.45
CA LEU A 227 -4.74 11.98 0.18
C LEU A 227 -5.69 11.99 -1.02
N LEU A 228 -6.75 11.19 -0.97
CA LEU A 228 -7.78 11.14 -2.01
C LEU A 228 -8.67 12.39 -1.99
N ALA A 229 -8.90 12.97 -0.81
CA ALA A 229 -9.71 14.19 -0.66
C ALA A 229 -8.98 15.47 -1.10
N SER A 230 -7.66 15.46 -1.19
CA SER A 230 -6.88 16.67 -1.32
C SER A 230 -6.88 17.29 -2.70
N PHE A 231 -7.32 16.60 -3.77
CA PHE A 231 -7.27 17.19 -5.10
C PHE A 231 -8.17 16.56 -6.17
N ASN A 232 -9.20 17.30 -6.61
CA ASN A 232 -9.79 17.15 -7.93
C ASN A 232 -9.55 18.44 -8.74
N PRO A 233 -8.67 18.42 -9.74
CA PRO A 233 -8.30 19.61 -10.50
C PRO A 233 -9.44 20.18 -11.36
N GLU A 234 -10.43 19.36 -11.75
CA GLU A 234 -11.51 19.79 -12.64
C GLU A 234 -12.63 20.56 -11.91
N THR A 235 -12.84 20.28 -10.64
CA THR A 235 -13.99 20.84 -9.91
C THR A 235 -13.60 21.82 -8.82
N GLN A 236 -12.30 21.97 -8.50
CA GLN A 236 -11.81 22.74 -7.35
C GLN A 236 -12.48 22.36 -6.01
N THR A 237 -13.20 21.25 -5.98
CA THR A 237 -13.85 20.69 -4.81
C THR A 237 -13.10 19.44 -4.37
N THR A 238 -13.08 19.18 -3.08
CA THR A 238 -12.50 17.95 -2.54
C THR A 238 -13.22 16.75 -3.12
N ALA A 239 -12.50 15.74 -3.60
CA ALA A 239 -13.05 14.46 -4.08
C ALA A 239 -14.03 13.84 -3.07
N ARG A 240 -13.83 14.14 -1.79
CA ARG A 240 -14.70 13.82 -0.65
C ARG A 240 -16.18 14.19 -0.88
N LYS A 241 -16.47 15.34 -1.50
CA LYS A 241 -17.85 15.74 -1.81
C LYS A 241 -18.45 14.99 -2.99
N GLN A 242 -17.64 14.46 -3.89
CA GLN A 242 -18.11 13.74 -5.07
C GLN A 242 -18.32 12.24 -4.82
N THR A 243 -17.44 11.61 -4.05
CA THR A 243 -17.52 10.15 -3.82
C THR A 243 -18.33 9.79 -2.60
N GLY A 244 -18.58 10.74 -1.67
CA GLY A 244 -19.27 10.46 -0.41
C GLY A 244 -18.53 9.46 0.48
N SER A 245 -17.24 9.20 0.20
CA SER A 245 -16.43 8.24 0.93
C SER A 245 -15.99 8.83 2.25
N PHE A 246 -16.57 8.34 3.33
CA PHE A 246 -16.20 8.69 4.70
C PHE A 246 -15.88 7.42 5.46
N TYR A 247 -14.77 7.43 6.19
CA TYR A 247 -14.50 6.38 7.16
C TYR A 247 -15.34 6.63 8.42
N THR A 248 -15.99 5.59 8.90
CA THR A 248 -16.77 5.67 10.13
C THR A 248 -15.83 5.88 11.33
N PRO A 249 -16.07 6.89 12.20
CA PRO A 249 -15.24 7.09 13.38
C PRO A 249 -15.23 5.87 14.29
N ARG A 250 -14.09 5.62 14.96
CA ARG A 250 -13.84 4.43 15.79
C ARG A 250 -14.91 4.23 16.87
N GLU A 251 -15.35 5.31 17.53
CA GLU A 251 -16.38 5.23 18.55
C GLU A 251 -17.71 4.70 18.01
N ILE A 252 -18.05 5.08 16.76
CA ILE A 252 -19.26 4.60 16.09
C ILE A 252 -19.11 3.14 15.70
N VAL A 253 -17.94 2.76 15.15
CA VAL A 253 -17.63 1.35 14.80
C VAL A 253 -17.72 0.49 16.05
N GLN A 254 -17.06 0.91 17.16
CA GLN A 254 -17.10 0.18 18.42
C GLN A 254 -18.52 -0.02 18.90
N TYR A 255 -19.34 1.05 18.91
CA TYR A 255 -20.74 0.96 19.29
C TYR A 255 -21.52 -0.03 18.40
N MET A 256 -21.32 0.01 17.07
CA MET A 256 -21.98 -0.90 16.12
C MET A 256 -21.58 -2.35 16.36
N VAL A 257 -20.31 -2.61 16.63
CA VAL A 257 -19.80 -3.95 16.94
C VAL A 257 -20.38 -4.45 18.26
N ASP A 258 -20.32 -3.64 19.30
CA ASP A 258 -20.80 -4.00 20.63
C ASP A 258 -22.32 -4.33 20.62
N GLU A 259 -23.13 -3.48 20.00
CA GLU A 259 -24.59 -3.73 19.90
C GLU A 259 -24.91 -4.95 19.03
N SER A 260 -24.11 -5.20 17.98
CA SER A 260 -24.28 -6.38 17.12
C SER A 260 -23.92 -7.67 17.89
N LEU A 261 -22.85 -7.66 18.65
CA LEU A 261 -22.45 -8.78 19.51
C LEU A 261 -23.46 -9.03 20.62
N ILE A 262 -23.95 -7.99 21.27
CA ILE A 262 -25.02 -8.12 22.29
C ILE A 262 -26.26 -8.76 21.68
N ALA A 263 -26.71 -8.28 20.51
CA ALA A 263 -27.85 -8.84 19.81
C ALA A 263 -27.65 -10.32 19.43
N HIS A 264 -26.43 -10.67 18.99
CA HIS A 264 -26.06 -12.05 18.65
C HIS A 264 -26.08 -12.94 19.90
N LEU A 265 -25.43 -12.53 21.00
CA LEU A 265 -25.35 -13.28 22.24
C LEU A 265 -26.75 -13.44 22.92
N LYS A 266 -27.56 -12.41 22.89
CA LYS A 266 -28.96 -12.50 23.37
C LYS A 266 -29.74 -13.61 22.65
N ARG A 267 -29.59 -13.68 21.33
CA ARG A 267 -30.29 -14.68 20.51
C ARG A 267 -29.77 -16.10 20.70
N THR A 268 -28.45 -16.26 20.94
CA THR A 268 -27.80 -17.58 20.93
C THR A 268 -27.58 -18.15 22.33
N VAL A 269 -27.45 -17.31 23.35
CA VAL A 269 -27.16 -17.74 24.72
C VAL A 269 -28.35 -17.49 25.65
N GLY A 270 -28.95 -16.31 25.59
CA GLY A 270 -30.13 -15.97 26.41
C GLY A 270 -30.33 -14.47 26.55
N GLU A 271 -31.59 -14.03 26.45
CA GLU A 271 -31.94 -12.61 26.49
C GLU A 271 -31.82 -12.03 27.93
N GLU A 272 -32.02 -12.88 28.93
CA GLU A 272 -31.92 -12.52 30.36
C GLU A 272 -30.50 -12.11 30.75
N LEU A 273 -29.48 -12.45 29.99
CA LEU A 273 -28.07 -12.14 30.24
C LEU A 273 -27.62 -10.81 29.60
N GLU A 274 -28.52 -10.04 29.00
CA GLU A 274 -28.15 -8.76 28.37
C GLU A 274 -27.39 -7.81 29.30
N PRO A 275 -27.76 -7.62 30.60
CA PRO A 275 -27.00 -6.75 31.49
C PRO A 275 -25.55 -7.21 31.67
N GLN A 276 -25.32 -8.52 31.72
CA GLN A 276 -23.97 -9.09 31.84
C GLN A 276 -23.19 -8.94 30.53
N PHE A 277 -23.83 -9.11 29.37
CA PHE A 277 -23.19 -8.88 28.08
C PHE A 277 -22.77 -7.42 27.88
N ARG A 278 -23.62 -6.47 28.29
CA ARG A 278 -23.25 -5.04 28.27
C ARG A 278 -22.05 -4.71 29.15
N ARG A 279 -21.95 -5.35 30.33
CA ARG A 279 -20.77 -5.21 31.23
C ARG A 279 -19.53 -5.86 30.61
N LEU A 280 -19.67 -7.02 29.97
CA LEU A 280 -18.58 -7.72 29.28
C LEU A 280 -17.92 -6.86 28.21
N LEU A 281 -18.73 -6.12 27.44
CA LEU A 281 -18.26 -5.27 26.33
C LEU A 281 -17.88 -3.84 26.77
N GLN A 282 -17.88 -3.55 28.07
CA GLN A 282 -17.27 -2.33 28.64
C GLN A 282 -15.75 -2.45 28.78
N TYR A 283 -15.18 -3.63 28.49
CA TYR A 283 -13.73 -3.92 28.55
C TYR A 283 -13.10 -3.49 29.89
N SER A 284 -13.86 -3.58 30.99
CA SER A 284 -13.38 -3.32 32.34
C SER A 284 -12.80 -4.60 32.95
N ASP A 285 -11.86 -4.45 33.89
CA ASP A 285 -11.26 -5.59 34.66
C ASP A 285 -12.23 -6.20 35.68
N GLU A 286 -13.51 -5.83 35.65
CA GLU A 286 -14.50 -6.36 36.55
C GLU A 286 -14.84 -7.83 36.22
N GLU A 287 -14.75 -8.71 37.23
CA GLU A 287 -15.24 -10.08 37.08
C GLU A 287 -16.77 -10.06 36.91
N ILE A 288 -17.24 -10.70 35.85
CA ILE A 288 -18.66 -10.87 35.59
C ILE A 288 -19.06 -12.30 35.92
N ASP A 289 -20.08 -12.41 36.77
CA ASP A 289 -20.60 -13.71 37.21
C ASP A 289 -21.35 -14.40 36.07
N PHE A 290 -20.68 -15.36 35.44
CA PHE A 290 -21.28 -16.35 34.55
C PHE A 290 -21.04 -17.75 35.10
N THR A 291 -22.05 -18.62 34.98
CA THR A 291 -21.86 -20.05 35.26
C THR A 291 -20.88 -20.68 34.24
N LYS A 292 -20.36 -21.86 34.54
CA LYS A 292 -19.49 -22.60 33.63
C LYS A 292 -20.18 -22.92 32.30
N GLU A 293 -21.45 -23.25 32.35
CA GLU A 293 -22.30 -23.56 31.20
C GLU A 293 -22.50 -22.31 30.34
N GLN A 294 -22.78 -21.16 30.96
CA GLN A 294 -22.92 -19.87 30.28
C GLN A 294 -21.63 -19.44 29.62
N ARG A 295 -20.48 -19.55 30.31
CA ARG A 295 -19.17 -19.24 29.69
C ARG A 295 -18.91 -20.11 28.47
N LYS A 296 -19.19 -21.42 28.56
CA LYS A 296 -19.03 -22.32 27.43
C LYS A 296 -19.95 -21.96 26.23
N ALA A 297 -21.20 -21.64 26.53
CA ALA A 297 -22.18 -21.23 25.52
C ALA A 297 -21.78 -19.91 24.83
N ILE A 298 -21.30 -18.92 25.61
CA ILE A 298 -20.79 -17.64 25.08
C ILE A 298 -19.60 -17.90 24.15
N MET A 299 -18.60 -18.67 24.61
CA MET A 299 -17.42 -19.00 23.81
C MET A 299 -17.80 -19.70 22.51
N GLN A 300 -18.69 -20.69 22.59
CA GLN A 300 -19.14 -21.40 21.38
C GLN A 300 -19.90 -20.48 20.44
N SER A 301 -20.77 -19.61 20.95
CA SER A 301 -21.51 -18.63 20.15
C SER A 301 -20.58 -17.67 19.41
N LEU A 302 -19.51 -17.21 20.07
CA LEU A 302 -18.52 -16.33 19.45
C LEU A 302 -17.70 -17.05 18.39
N TYR A 303 -17.32 -18.32 18.61
CA TYR A 303 -16.61 -19.13 17.61
C TYR A 303 -17.44 -19.39 16.36
N ASP A 304 -18.75 -19.60 16.54
CA ASP A 304 -19.65 -19.89 15.44
C ASP A 304 -20.20 -18.63 14.75
N CYS A 305 -19.87 -17.44 15.27
CA CYS A 305 -20.32 -16.16 14.76
C CYS A 305 -19.76 -15.92 13.35
N LYS A 306 -20.66 -15.67 12.40
CA LYS A 306 -20.30 -15.28 11.03
C LYS A 306 -20.43 -13.77 10.90
N ILE A 307 -19.32 -13.13 10.57
CA ILE A 307 -19.26 -11.67 10.42
C ILE A 307 -19.23 -11.35 8.93
N LEU A 308 -20.11 -10.43 8.51
CA LEU A 308 -20.14 -9.86 7.17
C LEU A 308 -20.16 -8.35 7.27
N ASP A 309 -19.12 -7.72 6.74
CA ASP A 309 -19.14 -6.28 6.46
C ASP A 309 -19.34 -6.07 4.95
N PRO A 310 -20.53 -5.61 4.51
CA PRO A 310 -20.81 -5.40 3.10
C PRO A 310 -20.10 -4.16 2.51
N ALA A 311 -19.49 -3.34 3.34
CA ALA A 311 -18.90 -2.06 2.98
C ALA A 311 -17.51 -1.85 3.61
N CYS A 312 -16.73 -2.92 3.74
CA CYS A 312 -15.48 -2.93 4.51
C CYS A 312 -14.42 -1.91 4.03
N GLY A 313 -14.59 -1.28 2.89
CA GLY A 313 -13.68 -0.24 2.40
C GLY A 313 -12.24 -0.75 2.29
N SER A 314 -11.33 -0.13 3.08
CA SER A 314 -9.92 -0.55 3.16
C SER A 314 -9.69 -1.74 4.09
N GLY A 315 -10.70 -2.24 4.77
CA GLY A 315 -10.58 -3.30 5.76
C GLY A 315 -10.11 -2.82 7.15
N ALA A 316 -10.29 -1.53 7.43
CA ALA A 316 -9.93 -0.92 8.72
C ALA A 316 -10.98 -1.25 9.80
#